data_981613172387a8d59da09a940ca9f441
#
_entry.id   981613172387a8d59da09a940ca9f441
#
_cell.length_a   1.000
_cell.length_b   1.000
_cell.length_c   1.000
_cell.angle_alpha   90.00
_cell.angle_beta   90.00
_cell.angle_gamma   90.00
#
_symmetry.space_group_name_H-M   'P 1'
#
loop_
_entity.id
_entity.type
_entity.pdbx_description
1 polymer ?
#
loop_
_entity_poly.entity_id
_entity_poly.type
_entity_poly.pdbx_seq_one_letter_code
_entity_poly.pdbx_strand_id
1 'polypeptide(L)'
;MYRTINIELYRKIKWSTVRQNRLIEVKPVEYKKISSTEKIETSREIRKRVNNARKIQLERYKKLNIHSNSELTPKLIEKYCKIDEPSKELLRKAFERLGLSGRAYARILKVARSIADLEGKENIDKMHIAEAIQYRSLDRKYWRRS
;
A
#
# COMPACT_ATOMS: atom_id res chain seq x y z
N MET A 1 -11.74 -9.57 -28.19
CA MET A 1 -11.18 -10.87 -27.72
C MET A 1 -10.30 -10.55 -26.51
N TYR A 2 -10.89 -10.57 -25.31
CA TYR A 2 -10.19 -10.19 -24.07
C TYR A 2 -9.40 -11.39 -23.59
N ARG A 3 -8.07 -11.25 -23.51
CA ARG A 3 -7.22 -12.25 -22.85
C ARG A 3 -7.56 -12.26 -21.37
N THR A 4 -8.35 -13.23 -20.96
CA THR A 4 -8.45 -13.65 -19.57
C THR A 4 -7.02 -13.97 -19.12
N ILE A 5 -6.48 -13.18 -18.22
CA ILE A 5 -5.16 -13.45 -17.64
C ILE A 5 -5.29 -14.79 -16.93
N ASN A 6 -4.63 -15.79 -17.49
CA ASN A 6 -4.74 -17.17 -17.07
C ASN A 6 -4.19 -17.31 -15.65
N ILE A 7 -5.08 -17.58 -14.70
CA ILE A 7 -4.75 -17.81 -13.27
C ILE A 7 -3.72 -18.91 -13.11
N GLU A 8 -3.66 -19.87 -14.05
CA GLU A 8 -2.63 -20.90 -14.08
C GLU A 8 -1.20 -20.37 -14.31
N LEU A 9 -1.03 -19.25 -15.01
CA LEU A 9 0.29 -18.65 -15.22
C LEU A 9 0.90 -18.18 -13.91
N TYR A 10 0.07 -17.67 -12.98
CA TYR A 10 0.51 -17.26 -11.65
C TYR A 10 0.87 -18.44 -10.74
N ARG A 11 0.30 -19.65 -10.96
CA ARG A 11 0.64 -20.87 -10.22
C ARG A 11 2.03 -21.40 -10.54
N LYS A 12 2.57 -21.11 -11.74
CA LYS A 12 3.89 -21.61 -12.21
C LYS A 12 5.06 -20.69 -11.85
N ILE A 13 4.81 -19.48 -11.36
CA ILE A 13 5.89 -18.58 -10.92
C ILE A 13 6.37 -19.05 -9.55
N LYS A 14 7.54 -19.69 -9.52
CA LYS A 14 8.18 -20.12 -8.26
C LYS A 14 8.29 -18.94 -7.28
N TRP A 15 7.80 -19.12 -6.07
CA TRP A 15 7.78 -18.16 -4.97
C TRP A 15 9.10 -17.46 -4.66
N SER A 16 10.23 -18.02 -5.06
CA SER A 16 11.57 -17.50 -4.83
C SER A 16 11.92 -16.27 -5.67
N THR A 17 11.19 -16.00 -6.77
CA THR A 17 11.59 -14.99 -7.77
C THR A 17 10.74 -13.70 -7.71
N VAL A 18 9.58 -13.69 -7.06
CA VAL A 18 8.69 -12.53 -7.06
C VAL A 18 8.42 -12.05 -5.64
N ARG A 19 9.17 -11.03 -5.22
CA ARG A 19 8.83 -10.24 -4.02
C ARG A 19 7.65 -9.33 -4.32
N GLN A 20 6.46 -9.89 -4.48
CA GLN A 20 5.24 -9.11 -4.63
C GLN A 20 4.79 -8.65 -3.24
N ASN A 21 4.91 -7.37 -2.99
CA ASN A 21 4.48 -6.76 -1.73
C ASN A 21 3.03 -6.30 -1.77
N ARG A 22 2.40 -6.20 -2.95
CA ARG A 22 1.03 -5.69 -3.13
C ARG A 22 0.40 -6.24 -4.40
N LEU A 23 -0.89 -6.56 -4.32
CA LEU A 23 -1.73 -6.86 -5.47
C LEU A 23 -2.71 -5.70 -5.68
N ILE A 24 -2.89 -5.29 -6.91
CA ILE A 24 -3.88 -4.28 -7.31
C ILE A 24 -4.79 -4.94 -8.34
N GLU A 25 -6.08 -4.94 -8.05
CA GLU A 25 -7.09 -5.41 -9.00
C GLU A 25 -7.42 -4.27 -9.97
N VAL A 26 -7.02 -4.43 -11.23
CA VAL A 26 -7.38 -3.48 -12.30
C VAL A 26 -8.66 -3.97 -12.95
N LYS A 27 -9.76 -3.24 -12.75
CA LYS A 27 -11.04 -3.51 -13.39
C LYS A 27 -11.01 -3.07 -14.86
N PRO A 28 -11.78 -3.73 -15.75
CA PRO A 28 -11.97 -3.24 -17.11
C PRO A 28 -12.50 -1.80 -17.09
N VAL A 29 -11.97 -0.97 -17.97
CA VAL A 29 -12.43 0.42 -18.08
C VAL A 29 -13.76 0.42 -18.84
N GLU A 30 -14.79 1.03 -18.25
CA GLU A 30 -16.09 1.21 -18.91
C GLU A 30 -15.95 2.14 -20.12
N TYR A 31 -16.64 1.83 -21.22
CA TYR A 31 -16.61 2.61 -22.46
C TYR A 31 -16.90 4.10 -22.22
N LYS A 32 -17.84 4.43 -21.32
CA LYS A 32 -18.13 5.82 -20.93
C LYS A 32 -16.93 6.58 -20.38
N LYS A 33 -16.02 5.91 -19.68
CA LYS A 33 -14.79 6.51 -19.15
C LYS A 33 -13.72 6.69 -20.20
N ILE A 34 -13.70 5.83 -21.23
CA ILE A 34 -12.78 5.96 -22.37
C ILE A 34 -13.18 7.14 -23.24
N SER A 35 -14.49 7.38 -23.41
CA SER A 35 -15.04 8.48 -24.22
C SER A 35 -15.24 9.79 -23.44
N SER A 36 -14.97 9.81 -22.11
CA SER A 36 -15.07 11.04 -21.33
C SER A 36 -13.88 11.96 -21.59
N THR A 37 -14.16 13.26 -21.66
CA THR A 37 -13.15 14.33 -21.72
C THR A 37 -12.69 14.75 -20.32
N GLU A 38 -12.89 13.92 -19.32
CA GLU A 38 -12.41 14.22 -17.96
C GLU A 38 -10.88 14.33 -17.94
N LYS A 39 -10.40 15.33 -17.24
CA LYS A 39 -8.97 15.58 -17.10
C LYS A 39 -8.31 14.43 -16.33
N ILE A 40 -7.60 13.58 -17.07
CA ILE A 40 -6.84 12.48 -16.50
C ILE A 40 -5.54 13.04 -15.89
N GLU A 41 -5.19 12.57 -14.69
CA GLU A 41 -3.92 12.93 -14.05
C GLU A 41 -2.72 12.52 -14.92
N THR A 42 -1.83 13.45 -15.18
CA THR A 42 -0.67 13.23 -16.04
C THR A 42 0.46 12.51 -15.29
N SER A 43 1.33 11.79 -16.01
CA SER A 43 2.54 11.19 -15.43
C SER A 43 3.45 12.23 -14.75
N ARG A 44 3.42 13.49 -15.19
CA ARG A 44 4.16 14.62 -14.60
C ARG A 44 3.63 14.94 -13.21
N GLU A 45 2.32 14.99 -13.03
CA GLU A 45 1.65 15.25 -11.74
C GLU A 45 1.92 14.12 -10.76
N ILE A 46 1.78 12.87 -11.22
CA ILE A 46 2.11 11.67 -10.42
C ILE A 46 3.58 11.72 -9.97
N ARG A 47 4.50 12.00 -10.89
CA ARG A 47 5.94 12.09 -10.57
C ARG A 47 6.22 13.19 -9.55
N LYS A 48 5.57 14.34 -9.65
CA LYS A 48 5.71 15.44 -8.70
C LYS A 48 5.29 15.00 -7.29
N ARG A 49 4.13 14.32 -7.17
CA ARG A 49 3.61 13.80 -5.90
C ARG A 49 4.56 12.75 -5.29
N VAL A 50 5.04 11.80 -6.09
CA VAL A 50 6.01 10.78 -5.64
C VAL A 50 7.32 11.41 -5.18
N ASN A 51 7.85 12.38 -5.93
CA ASN A 51 9.09 13.07 -5.56
C ASN A 51 8.95 13.85 -4.26
N ASN A 52 7.79 14.49 -4.03
CA ASN A 52 7.52 15.17 -2.77
C ASN A 52 7.49 14.18 -1.59
N ALA A 53 6.80 13.05 -1.73
CA ALA A 53 6.79 12.01 -0.71
C ALA A 53 8.21 11.49 -0.39
N ARG A 54 9.03 11.29 -1.42
CA ARG A 54 10.45 10.89 -1.23
C ARG A 54 11.26 11.95 -0.49
N LYS A 55 11.07 13.23 -0.79
CA LYS A 55 11.74 14.33 -0.06
C LYS A 55 11.36 14.31 1.42
N ILE A 56 10.08 14.12 1.74
CA ILE A 56 9.59 14.01 3.12
C ILE A 56 10.28 12.82 3.83
N GLN A 57 10.39 11.67 3.18
CA GLN A 57 11.07 10.50 3.76
C GLN A 57 12.56 10.75 4.00
N LEU A 58 13.27 11.31 3.03
CA LEU A 58 14.69 11.63 3.16
C LEU A 58 14.96 12.63 4.30
N GLU A 59 14.14 13.67 4.42
CA GLU A 59 14.27 14.63 5.52
C GLU A 59 13.95 13.99 6.88
N ARG A 60 12.90 13.16 6.95
CA ARG A 60 12.52 12.43 8.19
C ARG A 60 13.64 11.51 8.67
N TYR A 61 14.35 10.88 7.76
CA TYR A 61 15.33 9.86 8.04
C TYR A 61 16.80 10.32 7.88
N LYS A 62 17.05 11.62 7.67
CA LYS A 62 18.40 12.16 7.39
C LYS A 62 19.46 11.81 8.44
N LYS A 63 19.05 11.53 9.68
CA LYS A 63 19.95 11.10 10.76
C LYS A 63 20.06 9.57 10.90
N LEU A 64 19.43 8.82 10.01
CA LEU A 64 19.39 7.37 10.00
C LEU A 64 19.96 6.86 8.67
N ASN A 65 20.55 5.68 8.68
CA ASN A 65 21.05 5.06 7.45
C ASN A 65 19.93 4.31 6.73
N ILE A 66 18.78 5.00 6.47
CA ILE A 66 17.64 4.50 5.71
C ILE A 66 17.06 5.63 4.84
N HIS A 67 16.45 5.27 3.71
CA HIS A 67 15.99 6.22 2.70
C HIS A 67 14.50 6.13 2.40
N SER A 68 13.83 5.12 2.95
CA SER A 68 12.41 4.88 2.66
C SER A 68 11.67 4.21 3.82
N ASN A 69 10.32 4.34 3.82
CA ASN A 69 9.48 3.67 4.80
C ASN A 69 9.61 2.14 4.76
N SER A 70 10.03 1.56 3.65
CA SER A 70 10.20 0.10 3.51
C SER A 70 11.31 -0.45 4.42
N GLU A 71 12.31 0.36 4.74
CA GLU A 71 13.49 0.01 5.52
C GLU A 71 13.29 0.13 7.04
N LEU A 72 12.13 0.64 7.48
CA LEU A 72 11.82 0.79 8.90
C LEU A 72 11.89 -0.56 9.63
N THR A 73 12.69 -0.62 10.68
CA THR A 73 12.72 -1.72 11.65
C THR A 73 11.50 -1.63 12.59
N PRO A 74 11.16 -2.68 13.37
CA PRO A 74 10.05 -2.61 14.33
C PRO A 74 10.14 -1.41 15.28
N LYS A 75 11.32 -1.12 15.83
CA LYS A 75 11.57 0.03 16.71
C LYS A 75 11.33 1.37 16.02
N LEU A 76 11.68 1.48 14.73
CA LEU A 76 11.45 2.69 13.95
C LEU A 76 9.98 2.84 13.53
N ILE A 77 9.25 1.73 13.33
CA ILE A 77 7.81 1.76 13.09
C ILE A 77 7.08 2.37 14.28
N GLU A 78 7.39 1.95 15.50
CA GLU A 78 6.81 2.53 16.72
C GLU A 78 7.06 4.04 16.83
N LYS A 79 8.23 4.50 16.41
CA LYS A 79 8.61 5.91 16.45
C LYS A 79 7.94 6.75 15.36
N TYR A 80 7.90 6.27 14.11
CA TYR A 80 7.54 7.06 12.94
C TYR A 80 6.17 6.74 12.34
N CYS A 81 5.53 5.65 12.75
CA CYS A 81 4.21 5.24 12.29
C CYS A 81 3.18 5.29 13.43
N LYS A 82 3.23 6.36 14.22
CA LYS A 82 2.22 6.59 15.28
C LYS A 82 0.85 6.77 14.66
N ILE A 83 -0.16 6.13 15.26
CA ILE A 83 -1.56 6.18 14.84
C ILE A 83 -2.43 6.55 16.05
N ASP A 84 -3.53 7.24 15.77
CA ASP A 84 -4.53 7.62 16.76
C ASP A 84 -5.40 6.43 17.22
N GLU A 85 -6.19 6.62 18.26
CA GLU A 85 -7.05 5.56 18.79
C GLU A 85 -8.11 5.05 17.78
N PRO A 86 -8.79 5.90 16.98
CA PRO A 86 -9.69 5.43 15.94
C PRO A 86 -9.00 4.55 14.88
N SER A 87 -7.75 4.86 14.53
CA SER A 87 -6.93 4.06 13.60
C SER A 87 -6.49 2.73 14.20
N LYS A 88 -6.13 2.73 15.50
CA LYS A 88 -5.80 1.50 16.23
C LYS A 88 -7.00 0.55 16.29
N GLU A 89 -8.18 1.07 16.60
CA GLU A 89 -9.40 0.29 16.68
C GLU A 89 -9.79 -0.32 15.33
N LEU A 90 -9.66 0.47 14.23
CA LEU A 90 -9.87 -0.05 12.88
C LEU A 90 -8.89 -1.18 12.55
N LEU A 91 -7.61 -0.99 12.88
CA LEU A 91 -6.57 -1.97 12.63
C LEU A 91 -6.78 -3.24 13.47
N ARG A 92 -7.20 -3.12 14.74
CA ARG A 92 -7.56 -4.24 15.62
C ARG A 92 -8.69 -5.07 15.02
N LYS A 93 -9.79 -4.43 14.62
CA LYS A 93 -10.93 -5.12 13.97
C LYS A 93 -10.51 -5.84 12.68
N ALA A 94 -9.66 -5.21 11.87
CA ALA A 94 -9.13 -5.84 10.68
C ALA A 94 -8.22 -7.04 11.01
N PHE A 95 -7.44 -6.94 12.06
CA PHE A 95 -6.56 -7.99 12.53
C PHE A 95 -7.35 -9.25 12.94
N GLU A 96 -8.38 -9.07 13.76
CA GLU A 96 -9.28 -10.13 14.20
C GLU A 96 -10.05 -10.75 13.04
N ARG A 97 -10.72 -9.91 12.24
CA ARG A 97 -11.55 -10.36 11.11
C ARG A 97 -10.78 -11.05 10.00
N LEU A 98 -9.58 -10.56 9.69
CA LEU A 98 -8.77 -11.08 8.60
C LEU A 98 -7.70 -12.07 9.09
N GLY A 99 -7.56 -12.34 10.41
CA GLY A 99 -6.54 -13.21 10.98
C GLY A 99 -5.14 -12.80 10.51
N LEU A 100 -4.78 -11.54 10.69
CA LEU A 100 -3.50 -11.00 10.24
C LEU A 100 -2.37 -11.43 11.17
N SER A 101 -1.15 -11.56 10.64
CA SER A 101 0.06 -11.84 11.42
C SER A 101 0.75 -10.56 11.87
N GLY A 102 1.63 -10.62 12.88
CA GLY A 102 2.44 -9.47 13.30
C GLY A 102 3.28 -8.87 12.16
N ARG A 103 3.75 -9.71 11.20
CA ARG A 103 4.40 -9.23 9.98
C ARG A 103 3.45 -8.41 9.09
N ALA A 104 2.18 -8.78 9.03
CA ALA A 104 1.18 -8.02 8.29
C ALA A 104 0.92 -6.66 8.94
N TYR A 105 0.87 -6.61 10.29
CA TYR A 105 0.75 -5.36 11.05
C TYR A 105 1.83 -4.35 10.67
N ALA A 106 3.09 -4.75 10.76
CA ALA A 106 4.22 -3.89 10.41
C ALA A 106 4.16 -3.39 8.95
N ARG A 107 3.75 -4.26 8.01
CA ARG A 107 3.59 -3.88 6.60
C ARG A 107 2.46 -2.89 6.38
N ILE A 108 1.32 -3.06 7.04
CA ILE A 108 0.18 -2.12 6.95
C ILE A 108 0.62 -0.75 7.43
N LEU A 109 1.33 -0.64 8.55
CA LEU A 109 1.81 0.64 9.07
C LEU A 109 2.80 1.34 8.12
N LYS A 110 3.74 0.59 7.52
CA LYS A 110 4.66 1.14 6.51
C LYS A 110 3.93 1.65 5.27
N VAL A 111 2.90 0.94 4.82
CA VAL A 111 2.07 1.36 3.67
C VAL A 111 1.26 2.59 4.03
N ALA A 112 0.59 2.60 5.18
CA ALA A 112 -0.18 3.76 5.66
C ALA A 112 0.70 5.02 5.80
N ARG A 113 1.95 4.86 6.31
CA ARG A 113 2.93 5.96 6.33
C ARG A 113 3.25 6.47 4.94
N SER A 114 3.39 5.58 3.95
CA SER A 114 3.68 5.98 2.57
C SER A 114 2.50 6.68 1.91
N ILE A 115 1.27 6.28 2.21
CA ILE A 115 0.05 6.95 1.75
C ILE A 115 -0.02 8.36 2.33
N ALA A 116 0.18 8.52 3.64
CA ALA A 116 0.22 9.83 4.29
C ALA A 116 1.32 10.74 3.72
N ASP A 117 2.50 10.19 3.40
CA ASP A 117 3.58 10.95 2.75
C ASP A 117 3.20 11.41 1.34
N LEU A 118 2.46 10.59 0.56
CA LEU A 118 1.94 10.95 -0.77
C LEU A 118 0.90 12.06 -0.70
N GLU A 119 0.14 12.15 0.38
CA GLU A 119 -0.79 13.25 0.65
C GLU A 119 -0.12 14.48 1.30
N GLY A 120 1.17 14.37 1.66
CA GLY A 120 1.89 15.43 2.35
C GLY A 120 1.48 15.62 3.81
N LYS A 121 0.84 14.59 4.42
CA LYS A 121 0.37 14.65 5.81
C LYS A 121 1.43 14.16 6.79
N GLU A 122 1.57 14.88 7.90
CA GLU A 122 2.50 14.51 8.96
C GLU A 122 2.03 13.27 9.74
N ASN A 123 0.75 13.19 10.03
CA ASN A 123 0.17 12.11 10.82
C ASN A 123 -0.52 11.06 9.94
N ILE A 124 -0.51 9.82 10.42
CA ILE A 124 -1.29 8.72 9.83
C ILE A 124 -2.67 8.77 10.46
N ASP A 125 -3.71 8.92 9.63
CA ASP A 125 -5.09 8.91 10.05
C ASP A 125 -5.81 7.59 9.65
N LYS A 126 -7.07 7.48 10.06
CA LYS A 126 -7.91 6.31 9.81
C LYS A 126 -8.07 5.97 8.32
N MET A 127 -8.07 6.97 7.44
CA MET A 127 -8.22 6.75 5.99
C MET A 127 -6.99 6.07 5.42
N HIS A 128 -5.79 6.49 5.81
CA HIS A 128 -4.54 5.85 5.41
C HIS A 128 -4.45 4.39 5.86
N ILE A 129 -4.94 4.09 7.08
CA ILE A 129 -5.01 2.72 7.59
C ILE A 129 -6.02 1.88 6.80
N ALA A 130 -7.21 2.43 6.51
CA ALA A 130 -8.23 1.75 5.73
C ALA A 130 -7.72 1.36 4.34
N GLU A 131 -7.08 2.29 3.64
CA GLU A 131 -6.48 2.05 2.33
C GLU A 131 -5.35 1.00 2.40
N ALA A 132 -4.47 1.10 3.38
CA ALA A 132 -3.39 0.13 3.57
C ALA A 132 -3.91 -1.30 3.83
N ILE A 133 -5.02 -1.44 4.56
CA ILE A 133 -5.70 -2.73 4.78
C ILE A 133 -6.27 -3.28 3.48
N GLN A 134 -6.86 -2.43 2.61
CA GLN A 134 -7.41 -2.86 1.32
C GLN A 134 -6.33 -3.50 0.43
N TYR A 135 -5.16 -2.92 0.33
CA TYR A 135 -4.03 -3.51 -0.41
C TYR A 135 -3.64 -4.90 0.13
N ARG A 136 -3.81 -5.13 1.43
CA ARG A 136 -3.50 -6.42 2.04
C ARG A 136 -4.61 -7.46 1.90
N SER A 137 -5.87 -7.04 1.84
CA SER A 137 -7.02 -7.95 1.69
C SER A 137 -7.02 -8.64 0.32
N LEU A 138 -6.57 -7.94 -0.72
CA LEU A 138 -6.43 -8.49 -2.07
C LEU A 138 -5.42 -9.65 -2.11
N ASP A 139 -4.30 -9.53 -1.39
CA ASP A 139 -3.33 -10.62 -1.23
C ASP A 139 -4.00 -11.93 -0.81
N ARG A 140 -4.91 -11.89 0.17
CA ARG A 140 -5.57 -13.09 0.70
C ARG A 140 -6.62 -13.66 -0.24
N LYS A 141 -7.35 -12.82 -0.96
CA LYS A 141 -8.37 -13.24 -1.94
C LYS A 141 -7.76 -14.12 -3.04
N TYR A 142 -6.55 -13.80 -3.47
CA TYR A 142 -5.90 -14.49 -4.59
C TYR A 142 -4.97 -15.64 -4.18
N TRP A 143 -4.42 -15.62 -2.95
CA TRP A 143 -3.43 -16.62 -2.51
C TRP A 143 -3.97 -17.73 -1.59
N ARG A 144 -5.18 -17.60 -1.05
CA ARG A 144 -5.78 -18.59 -0.15
C ARG A 144 -6.59 -19.70 -0.84
N ARG A 145 -6.62 -19.73 -2.16
CA ARG A 145 -7.26 -20.80 -2.96
C ARG A 145 -6.25 -21.84 -3.43
N SER A 146 -5.38 -22.28 -2.53
CA SER A 146 -4.56 -23.48 -2.71
C SER A 146 -4.83 -24.41 -1.55
#